data_4cfd63d75cea33440e93c2e3478233c4
#
_entry.id   4cfd63d75cea33440e93c2e3478233c4
#
_cell.length_a   1.000
_cell.length_b   1.000
_cell.length_c   1.000
_cell.angle_alpha   90.00
_cell.angle_beta   90.00
_cell.angle_gamma   90.00
#
_symmetry.space_group_name_H-M   'P 1'
#
loop_
_entity.id
_entity.type
_entity.pdbx_description
1 polymer ?
#
loop_
_entity_poly.entity_id
_entity_poly.type
_entity_poly.pdbx_seq_one_letter_code
_entity_poly.pdbx_strand_id
1 'polypeptide(L)'
;MENIAPALLEWFYKNQRILPFRTDPSPYHVWLSEIMLQQTRVSAALPYYERFLAALPDIPALAACEEEKLHKLWEGLGYYSRVRNLQKAARIVCEQYGGQLPADYAALRALPGIGDYTAGAIASISFGLAVPAVDGNVLRVFSRLYNDPGVITEPAVKRAFTARVMEHQPPEKAGDYNQALMELGALVCVPNGAPLCEQCPLASLCEARRAGTALELPHKAAPKARRIEPVTVVLAEDAEGCFLLQQRPQKGLLAGLWQAASVGGRSPQRRRSLRPAGSAGPCL
;
A
#
# COMPACT_ATOMS: atom_id res chain seq x y z
N MET A 1 18.42 -9.29 23.19
CA MET A 1 19.18 -8.40 22.28
C MET A 1 19.19 -7.01 22.89
N GLU A 2 20.26 -6.27 22.71
CA GLU A 2 20.34 -4.85 23.09
C GLU A 2 19.27 -4.02 22.36
N ASN A 3 18.83 -2.89 22.98
CA ASN A 3 17.83 -2.03 22.36
C ASN A 3 18.39 -1.34 21.11
N ILE A 4 17.75 -1.54 19.98
CA ILE A 4 18.19 -1.01 18.68
C ILE A 4 17.78 0.45 18.45
N ALA A 5 16.83 0.99 19.22
CA ALA A 5 16.25 2.30 18.93
C ALA A 5 17.27 3.45 18.97
N PRO A 6 18.22 3.54 19.92
CA PRO A 6 19.15 4.66 19.95
C PRO A 6 19.99 4.76 18.66
N ALA A 7 20.65 3.68 18.25
CA ALA A 7 21.48 3.67 17.05
C ALA A 7 20.65 3.89 15.77
N LEU A 8 19.46 3.29 15.72
CA LEU A 8 18.56 3.43 14.58
C LEU A 8 18.04 4.85 14.40
N LEU A 9 17.61 5.51 15.49
CA LEU A 9 17.10 6.88 15.46
C LEU A 9 18.19 7.90 15.16
N GLU A 10 19.40 7.73 15.73
CA GLU A 10 20.53 8.59 15.40
C GLU A 10 20.86 8.54 13.91
N TRP A 11 20.89 7.34 13.33
CA TRP A 11 21.08 7.16 11.90
C TRP A 11 19.94 7.79 11.08
N PHE A 12 18.69 7.58 11.50
CA PHE A 12 17.50 8.09 10.80
C PHE A 12 17.53 9.61 10.68
N TYR A 13 17.78 10.33 11.76
CA TYR A 13 17.82 11.79 11.73
C TYR A 13 18.91 12.37 10.82
N LYS A 14 20.00 11.60 10.58
CA LYS A 14 21.09 12.02 9.67
C LYS A 14 20.85 11.65 8.22
N ASN A 15 20.06 10.59 7.96
CA ASN A 15 20.00 9.95 6.63
C ASN A 15 18.60 9.89 6.02
N GLN A 16 17.56 10.33 6.73
CA GLN A 16 16.20 10.26 6.21
C GLN A 16 16.03 11.11 4.95
N ARG A 17 15.29 10.57 3.97
CA ARG A 17 14.89 11.33 2.78
C ARG A 17 13.93 12.45 3.17
N ILE A 18 14.11 13.63 2.58
CA ILE A 18 13.15 14.73 2.69
C ILE A 18 11.98 14.41 1.77
N LEU A 19 10.81 14.18 2.36
CA LEU A 19 9.59 13.82 1.64
C LEU A 19 8.43 14.72 2.11
N PRO A 20 7.54 15.19 1.22
CA PRO A 20 6.47 16.13 1.58
C PRO A 20 5.61 15.67 2.77
N PHE A 21 5.27 14.39 2.82
CA PHE A 21 4.48 13.80 3.90
C PHE A 21 5.27 13.52 5.20
N ARG A 22 6.58 13.84 5.22
CA ARG A 22 7.42 13.87 6.42
C ARG A 22 7.64 15.29 6.93
N THR A 23 7.69 16.27 6.04
CA THR A 23 7.80 17.70 6.42
C THR A 23 6.49 18.25 6.98
N ASP A 24 5.36 17.72 6.52
CA ASP A 24 4.03 17.96 7.06
C ASP A 24 3.33 16.62 7.35
N PRO A 25 3.57 16.01 8.54
CA PRO A 25 3.02 14.71 8.90
C PRO A 25 1.58 14.79 9.43
N SER A 26 0.74 15.67 8.87
CA SER A 26 -0.68 15.72 9.20
C SER A 26 -1.36 14.38 8.92
N PRO A 27 -2.41 14.01 9.67
CA PRO A 27 -3.04 12.70 9.53
C PRO A 27 -3.51 12.39 8.11
N TYR A 28 -4.03 13.40 7.39
CA TYR A 28 -4.46 13.23 5.99
C TYR A 28 -3.27 13.00 5.05
N HIS A 29 -2.18 13.73 5.22
CA HIS A 29 -0.98 13.63 4.41
C HIS A 29 -0.30 12.26 4.58
N VAL A 30 -0.17 11.80 5.81
CA VAL A 30 0.37 10.47 6.11
C VAL A 30 -0.55 9.39 5.54
N TRP A 31 -1.85 9.47 5.79
CA TRP A 31 -2.79 8.49 5.25
C TRP A 31 -2.74 8.39 3.73
N LEU A 32 -2.79 9.54 3.04
CA LEU A 32 -2.74 9.59 1.57
C LEU A 32 -1.44 8.97 1.05
N SER A 33 -0.29 9.36 1.60
CA SER A 33 1.01 8.82 1.21
C SER A 33 1.09 7.31 1.42
N GLU A 34 0.64 6.80 2.57
CA GLU A 34 0.65 5.37 2.88
C GLU A 34 -0.20 4.55 1.89
N ILE A 35 -1.36 5.07 1.49
CA ILE A 35 -2.19 4.40 0.48
C ILE A 35 -1.55 4.48 -0.93
N MET A 36 -0.95 5.60 -1.31
CA MET A 36 -0.28 5.74 -2.60
C MET A 36 0.97 4.86 -2.71
N LEU A 37 1.72 4.71 -1.62
CA LEU A 37 2.96 3.92 -1.57
C LEU A 37 2.72 2.40 -1.50
N GLN A 38 1.48 1.94 -1.30
CA GLN A 38 1.18 0.50 -1.41
C GLN A 38 1.54 -0.01 -2.81
N GLN A 39 2.59 -0.85 -2.90
CA GLN A 39 3.11 -1.43 -4.14
C GLN A 39 3.56 -0.40 -5.21
N THR A 40 3.80 0.85 -4.80
CA THR A 40 4.30 1.92 -5.67
C THR A 40 5.58 2.50 -5.07
N ARG A 41 6.59 2.73 -5.89
CA ARG A 41 7.85 3.35 -5.44
C ARG A 41 7.63 4.83 -5.12
N VAL A 42 8.36 5.36 -4.15
CA VAL A 42 8.26 6.76 -3.72
C VAL A 42 8.41 7.73 -4.90
N SER A 43 9.45 7.56 -5.72
CA SER A 43 9.69 8.43 -6.89
C SER A 43 8.55 8.44 -7.91
N ALA A 44 7.83 7.33 -8.04
CA ALA A 44 6.67 7.24 -8.92
C ALA A 44 5.40 7.85 -8.28
N ALA A 45 5.27 7.77 -6.95
CA ALA A 45 4.09 8.26 -6.24
C ALA A 45 4.09 9.78 -6.00
N LEU A 46 5.25 10.40 -5.83
CA LEU A 46 5.38 11.82 -5.48
C LEU A 46 4.62 12.78 -6.41
N PRO A 47 4.73 12.71 -7.75
CA PRO A 47 3.98 13.60 -8.64
C PRO A 47 2.45 13.45 -8.51
N TYR A 48 2.00 12.23 -8.18
CA TYR A 48 0.58 11.97 -7.93
C TYR A 48 0.12 12.54 -6.59
N TYR A 49 0.94 12.39 -5.57
CA TYR A 49 0.68 12.93 -4.24
C TYR A 49 0.49 14.46 -4.27
N GLU A 50 1.40 15.18 -4.89
CA GLU A 50 1.35 16.63 -5.02
C GLU A 50 0.10 17.08 -5.81
N ARG A 51 -0.15 16.46 -6.97
CA ARG A 51 -1.34 16.75 -7.78
C ARG A 51 -2.65 16.44 -7.06
N PHE A 52 -2.68 15.33 -6.31
CA PHE A 52 -3.87 14.91 -5.57
C PHE A 52 -4.18 15.88 -4.43
N LEU A 53 -3.19 16.30 -3.66
CA LEU A 53 -3.35 17.30 -2.60
C LEU A 53 -3.74 18.68 -3.13
N ALA A 54 -3.18 19.11 -4.25
CA ALA A 54 -3.58 20.36 -4.89
C ALA A 54 -5.06 20.37 -5.30
N ALA A 55 -5.60 19.23 -5.72
CA ALA A 55 -7.00 19.08 -6.12
C ALA A 55 -7.96 18.77 -4.98
N LEU A 56 -7.50 18.05 -3.97
CA LEU A 56 -8.27 17.53 -2.83
C LEU A 56 -7.44 17.75 -1.54
N PRO A 57 -7.41 18.98 -1.01
CA PRO A 57 -6.50 19.38 0.06
C PRO A 57 -6.83 18.79 1.43
N ASP A 58 -8.05 18.27 1.61
CA ASP A 58 -8.53 17.76 2.88
C ASP A 58 -9.49 16.56 2.70
N ILE A 59 -9.88 15.95 3.82
CA ILE A 59 -10.78 14.81 3.84
C ILE A 59 -12.19 15.14 3.34
N PRO A 60 -12.79 16.30 3.69
CA PRO A 60 -14.07 16.72 3.13
C PRO A 60 -14.06 16.86 1.60
N ALA A 61 -13.02 17.48 1.03
CA ALA A 61 -12.86 17.60 -0.42
C ALA A 61 -12.76 16.22 -1.11
N LEU A 62 -12.01 15.29 -0.50
CA LEU A 62 -11.91 13.91 -0.98
C LEU A 62 -13.25 13.17 -0.88
N ALA A 63 -13.97 13.32 0.21
CA ALA A 63 -15.27 12.67 0.42
C ALA A 63 -16.33 13.13 -0.60
N ALA A 64 -16.34 14.42 -0.93
CA ALA A 64 -17.26 15.06 -1.87
C ALA A 64 -16.86 14.92 -3.34
N CYS A 65 -15.62 14.46 -3.64
CA CYS A 65 -15.11 14.38 -5.00
C CYS A 65 -15.96 13.44 -5.86
N GLU A 66 -16.27 13.85 -7.09
CA GLU A 66 -16.93 13.00 -8.07
C GLU A 66 -16.01 11.85 -8.49
N GLU A 67 -16.61 10.67 -8.74
CA GLU A 67 -15.88 9.43 -9.01
C GLU A 67 -14.99 9.53 -10.26
N GLU A 68 -15.46 10.18 -11.31
CA GLU A 68 -14.71 10.37 -12.55
C GLU A 68 -13.44 11.22 -12.31
N LYS A 69 -13.58 12.37 -11.64
CA LYS A 69 -12.46 13.23 -11.26
C LYS A 69 -11.47 12.48 -10.36
N LEU A 70 -11.97 11.72 -9.39
CA LEU A 70 -11.16 10.94 -8.47
C LEU A 70 -10.32 9.88 -9.23
N HIS A 71 -10.95 9.17 -10.16
CA HIS A 71 -10.28 8.18 -11.00
C HIS A 71 -9.22 8.83 -11.91
N LYS A 72 -9.51 10.03 -12.45
CA LYS A 72 -8.55 10.77 -13.28
C LYS A 72 -7.32 11.22 -12.50
N LEU A 73 -7.49 11.66 -11.25
CA LEU A 73 -6.38 12.01 -10.36
C LEU A 73 -5.50 10.79 -10.01
N TRP A 74 -6.08 9.58 -10.04
CA TRP A 74 -5.40 8.32 -9.71
C TRP A 74 -4.85 7.58 -10.94
N GLU A 75 -5.18 8.03 -12.15
CA GLU A 75 -4.82 7.39 -13.40
C GLU A 75 -3.31 7.18 -13.53
N GLY A 76 -2.88 5.93 -13.77
CA GLY A 76 -1.47 5.52 -13.85
C GLY A 76 -0.89 4.91 -12.58
N LEU A 77 -1.48 5.14 -11.39
CA LEU A 77 -1.04 4.48 -10.14
C LEU A 77 -1.48 3.01 -10.05
N GLY A 78 -2.53 2.62 -10.78
CA GLY A 78 -3.11 1.29 -10.72
C GLY A 78 -3.81 0.96 -9.40
N TYR A 79 -4.27 -0.30 -9.27
CA TYR A 79 -4.96 -0.76 -8.06
C TYR A 79 -6.06 0.21 -7.57
N TYR A 80 -7.02 0.52 -8.44
CA TYR A 80 -8.08 1.50 -8.20
C TYR A 80 -8.96 1.23 -6.97
N SER A 81 -8.94 -0.01 -6.46
CA SER A 81 -9.57 -0.31 -5.16
C SER A 81 -9.01 0.53 -4.01
N ARG A 82 -7.75 0.98 -4.10
CA ARG A 82 -7.13 1.85 -3.10
C ARG A 82 -7.85 3.19 -3.02
N VAL A 83 -7.99 3.88 -4.15
CA VAL A 83 -8.63 5.20 -4.18
C VAL A 83 -10.14 5.14 -3.88
N ARG A 84 -10.82 4.08 -4.32
CA ARG A 84 -12.22 3.85 -3.93
C ARG A 84 -12.39 3.64 -2.43
N ASN A 85 -11.53 2.84 -1.82
CA ASN A 85 -11.55 2.66 -0.36
C ASN A 85 -11.16 3.93 0.39
N LEU A 86 -10.19 4.68 -0.13
CA LEU A 86 -9.78 5.98 0.42
C LEU A 86 -10.98 6.94 0.49
N GLN A 87 -11.74 7.07 -0.61
CA GLN A 87 -12.94 7.92 -0.63
C GLN A 87 -14.06 7.39 0.29
N LYS A 88 -14.30 6.07 0.31
CA LYS A 88 -15.28 5.49 1.22
C LYS A 88 -14.94 5.77 2.68
N ALA A 89 -13.66 5.61 3.04
CA ALA A 89 -13.19 5.95 4.37
C ALA A 89 -13.33 7.46 4.66
N ALA A 90 -13.01 8.33 3.70
CA ALA A 90 -13.18 9.78 3.84
C ALA A 90 -14.62 10.16 4.14
N ARG A 91 -15.62 9.55 3.49
CA ARG A 91 -17.05 9.77 3.78
C ARG A 91 -17.40 9.36 5.21
N ILE A 92 -16.93 8.18 5.65
CA ILE A 92 -17.15 7.74 7.04
C ILE A 92 -16.49 8.71 8.04
N VAL A 93 -15.29 9.19 7.73
CA VAL A 93 -14.60 10.17 8.58
C VAL A 93 -15.37 11.48 8.66
N CYS A 94 -15.96 11.97 7.57
CA CYS A 94 -16.82 13.15 7.61
C CYS A 94 -18.09 12.90 8.45
N GLU A 95 -18.72 11.76 8.28
CA GLU A 95 -19.99 11.42 8.96
C GLU A 95 -19.82 11.16 10.46
N GLN A 96 -18.75 10.46 10.85
CA GLN A 96 -18.58 9.96 12.22
C GLN A 96 -17.55 10.71 13.06
N TYR A 97 -16.61 11.41 12.41
CA TYR A 97 -15.46 12.05 13.07
C TYR A 97 -15.27 13.51 12.66
N GLY A 98 -16.30 14.17 12.10
CA GLY A 98 -16.25 15.59 11.76
C GLY A 98 -15.20 15.98 10.73
N GLY A 99 -14.84 15.06 9.83
CA GLY A 99 -13.85 15.30 8.76
C GLY A 99 -12.39 15.18 9.20
N GLN A 100 -12.11 14.70 10.42
CA GLN A 100 -10.76 14.48 10.94
C GLN A 100 -10.55 13.01 11.30
N LEU A 101 -9.38 12.46 10.97
CA LEU A 101 -9.06 11.08 11.36
C LEU A 101 -9.02 10.93 12.89
N PRO A 102 -9.58 9.84 13.44
CA PRO A 102 -9.55 9.61 14.88
C PRO A 102 -8.13 9.29 15.37
N ALA A 103 -7.73 9.86 16.52
CA ALA A 103 -6.48 9.54 17.20
C ALA A 103 -6.60 8.22 18.00
N ASP A 104 -7.10 7.18 17.36
CA ASP A 104 -7.31 5.87 17.95
C ASP A 104 -6.99 4.76 16.92
N TYR A 105 -6.12 3.82 17.29
CA TYR A 105 -5.67 2.76 16.41
C TYR A 105 -6.80 1.84 15.94
N ALA A 106 -7.71 1.48 16.84
CA ALA A 106 -8.81 0.56 16.52
C ALA A 106 -9.83 1.23 15.58
N ALA A 107 -10.15 2.50 15.82
CA ALA A 107 -11.02 3.30 14.97
C ALA A 107 -10.40 3.49 13.56
N LEU A 108 -9.10 3.82 13.47
CA LEU A 108 -8.40 3.89 12.20
C LEU A 108 -8.45 2.57 11.44
N ARG A 109 -8.20 1.46 12.11
CA ARG A 109 -8.21 0.12 11.52
C ARG A 109 -9.59 -0.32 11.03
N ALA A 110 -10.65 0.20 11.59
CA ALA A 110 -12.03 -0.08 11.16
C ALA A 110 -12.41 0.60 9.83
N LEU A 111 -11.63 1.58 9.38
CA LEU A 111 -11.90 2.32 8.14
C LEU A 111 -11.56 1.47 6.89
N PRO A 112 -12.35 1.57 5.82
CA PRO A 112 -12.11 0.85 4.56
C PRO A 112 -10.72 1.09 4.00
N GLY A 113 -9.98 0.01 3.69
CA GLY A 113 -8.64 0.08 3.11
C GLY A 113 -7.50 0.37 4.08
N ILE A 114 -7.79 0.57 5.35
CA ILE A 114 -6.80 0.74 6.42
C ILE A 114 -6.62 -0.59 7.16
N GLY A 115 -5.46 -1.20 6.97
CA GLY A 115 -5.05 -2.40 7.71
C GLY A 115 -4.14 -2.06 8.90
N ASP A 116 -3.67 -3.12 9.60
CA ASP A 116 -2.81 -2.98 10.79
C ASP A 116 -1.60 -2.05 10.55
N TYR A 117 -0.93 -2.21 9.40
CA TYR A 117 0.22 -1.38 9.02
C TYR A 117 -0.16 0.11 8.85
N THR A 118 -1.15 0.39 8.01
CA THR A 118 -1.55 1.79 7.71
C THR A 118 -2.11 2.47 8.95
N ALA A 119 -2.91 1.75 9.77
CA ALA A 119 -3.38 2.26 11.06
C ALA A 119 -2.20 2.57 12.01
N GLY A 120 -1.22 1.68 12.09
CA GLY A 120 -0.01 1.89 12.89
C GLY A 120 0.83 3.08 12.42
N ALA A 121 0.99 3.25 11.11
CA ALA A 121 1.71 4.38 10.53
C ALA A 121 1.02 5.72 10.87
N ILE A 122 -0.28 5.84 10.59
CA ILE A 122 -1.05 7.06 10.90
C ILE A 122 -1.02 7.33 12.41
N ALA A 123 -1.33 6.33 13.23
CA ALA A 123 -1.42 6.47 14.67
C ALA A 123 -0.08 6.90 15.31
N SER A 124 1.03 6.31 14.87
CA SER A 124 2.34 6.63 15.43
C SER A 124 2.94 7.93 14.88
N ILE A 125 2.85 8.14 13.57
CA ILE A 125 3.50 9.28 12.91
C ILE A 125 2.74 10.59 13.16
N SER A 126 1.41 10.55 13.03
CA SER A 126 0.60 11.78 13.12
C SER A 126 0.07 12.05 14.54
N PHE A 127 -0.14 11.01 15.34
CA PHE A 127 -0.74 11.15 16.68
C PHE A 127 0.21 10.76 17.82
N GLY A 128 1.43 10.29 17.51
CA GLY A 128 2.42 9.92 18.50
C GLY A 128 2.07 8.69 19.36
N LEU A 129 1.09 7.88 18.91
CA LEU A 129 0.68 6.69 19.65
C LEU A 129 1.75 5.59 19.56
N ALA A 130 2.05 4.95 20.71
CA ALA A 130 3.04 3.88 20.80
C ALA A 130 2.51 2.56 20.23
N VAL A 131 2.34 2.52 18.90
CA VAL A 131 1.87 1.36 18.14
C VAL A 131 2.82 1.05 16.98
N PRO A 132 2.95 -0.22 16.56
CA PRO A 132 3.87 -0.62 15.51
C PRO A 132 3.29 -0.38 14.11
N ALA A 133 4.17 -0.06 13.15
CA ALA A 133 3.87 -0.05 11.72
C ALA A 133 4.78 -1.07 11.01
N VAL A 134 4.31 -2.31 10.88
CA VAL A 134 5.12 -3.43 10.36
C VAL A 134 4.75 -3.73 8.91
N ASP A 135 5.61 -3.26 7.99
CA ASP A 135 5.53 -3.54 6.56
C ASP A 135 6.52 -4.64 6.12
N GLY A 136 6.62 -4.87 4.83
CA GLY A 136 7.58 -5.83 4.27
C GLY A 136 9.05 -5.43 4.49
N ASN A 137 9.36 -4.14 4.66
CA ASN A 137 10.71 -3.68 4.97
C ASN A 137 11.06 -4.03 6.41
N VAL A 138 10.17 -3.74 7.34
CA VAL A 138 10.34 -4.06 8.77
C VAL A 138 10.47 -5.57 8.98
N LEU A 139 9.62 -6.38 8.35
CA LEU A 139 9.71 -7.83 8.43
C LEU A 139 11.06 -8.35 7.93
N ARG A 140 11.58 -7.81 6.83
CA ARG A 140 12.90 -8.18 6.31
C ARG A 140 14.04 -7.77 7.25
N VAL A 141 13.99 -6.55 7.77
CA VAL A 141 14.99 -6.06 8.73
C VAL A 141 15.02 -6.96 9.95
N PHE A 142 13.88 -7.30 10.54
CA PHE A 142 13.81 -8.13 11.74
C PHE A 142 14.16 -9.60 11.46
N SER A 143 13.78 -10.15 10.30
CA SER A 143 14.23 -11.50 9.90
C SER A 143 15.76 -11.58 9.86
N ARG A 144 16.42 -10.58 9.27
CA ARG A 144 17.90 -10.51 9.21
C ARG A 144 18.53 -10.18 10.56
N LEU A 145 17.96 -9.23 11.29
CA LEU A 145 18.49 -8.81 12.59
C LEU A 145 18.58 -9.98 13.59
N TYR A 146 17.55 -10.82 13.60
CA TYR A 146 17.46 -11.98 14.49
C TYR A 146 17.91 -13.29 13.84
N ASN A 147 18.34 -13.26 12.57
CA ASN A 147 18.64 -14.47 11.77
C ASN A 147 17.49 -15.49 11.82
N ASP A 148 16.26 -15.03 11.74
CA ASP A 148 15.07 -15.85 11.91
C ASP A 148 14.61 -16.39 10.55
N PRO A 149 14.61 -17.72 10.33
CA PRO A 149 14.23 -18.35 9.08
C PRO A 149 12.72 -18.47 8.90
N GLY A 150 11.92 -17.95 9.81
CA GLY A 150 10.47 -17.99 9.72
C GLY A 150 9.95 -17.36 8.43
N VAL A 151 8.93 -17.98 7.85
CA VAL A 151 8.29 -17.50 6.63
C VAL A 151 7.48 -16.24 6.95
N ILE A 152 7.96 -15.06 6.54
CA ILE A 152 7.39 -13.76 6.94
C ILE A 152 5.96 -13.51 6.47
N THR A 153 5.44 -14.34 5.56
CA THR A 153 4.04 -14.29 5.12
C THR A 153 3.09 -15.05 6.04
N GLU A 154 3.61 -15.84 6.98
CA GLU A 154 2.80 -16.57 7.95
C GLU A 154 2.33 -15.67 9.09
N PRO A 155 1.03 -15.72 9.45
CA PRO A 155 0.48 -14.83 10.48
C PRO A 155 1.16 -14.98 11.86
N ALA A 156 1.60 -16.19 12.21
CA ALA A 156 2.29 -16.44 13.48
C ALA A 156 3.68 -15.74 13.52
N VAL A 157 4.44 -15.85 12.43
CA VAL A 157 5.75 -15.20 12.27
C VAL A 157 5.60 -13.69 12.29
N LYS A 158 4.60 -13.16 11.55
CA LYS A 158 4.32 -11.73 11.54
C LYS A 158 3.98 -11.20 12.94
N ARG A 159 3.16 -11.93 13.72
CA ARG A 159 2.85 -11.54 15.12
C ARG A 159 4.10 -11.55 15.99
N ALA A 160 4.94 -12.57 15.89
CA ALA A 160 6.19 -12.65 16.65
C ALA A 160 7.13 -11.48 16.34
N PHE A 161 7.29 -11.11 15.05
CA PHE A 161 8.10 -9.96 14.68
C PHE A 161 7.48 -8.64 15.13
N THR A 162 6.16 -8.51 15.07
CA THR A 162 5.47 -7.33 15.60
C THR A 162 5.73 -7.14 17.10
N ALA A 163 5.71 -8.22 17.89
CA ALA A 163 6.06 -8.16 19.31
C ALA A 163 7.51 -7.70 19.51
N ARG A 164 8.47 -8.28 18.77
CA ARG A 164 9.89 -7.84 18.81
C ARG A 164 10.09 -6.39 18.41
N VAL A 165 9.34 -5.87 17.44
CA VAL A 165 9.36 -4.44 17.07
C VAL A 165 8.94 -3.59 18.25
N MET A 166 7.87 -3.97 18.95
CA MET A 166 7.35 -3.27 20.13
C MET A 166 8.32 -3.29 21.32
N GLU A 167 9.09 -4.37 21.53
CA GLU A 167 10.11 -4.47 22.59
C GLU A 167 11.20 -3.40 22.48
N HIS A 168 11.46 -2.89 21.27
CA HIS A 168 12.48 -1.87 21.01
C HIS A 168 11.90 -0.47 20.81
N GLN A 169 10.58 -0.34 20.65
CA GLN A 169 9.95 0.93 20.31
C GLN A 169 9.92 1.88 21.51
N PRO A 170 10.57 3.05 21.44
CA PRO A 170 10.44 4.07 22.45
C PRO A 170 9.06 4.76 22.34
N PRO A 171 8.22 4.74 23.40
CA PRO A 171 6.87 5.27 23.34
C PRO A 171 6.79 6.73 22.86
N GLU A 172 7.71 7.55 23.31
CA GLU A 172 7.76 9.00 23.01
C GLU A 172 8.27 9.33 21.59
N LYS A 173 8.80 8.34 20.87
CA LYS A 173 9.35 8.46 19.52
C LYS A 173 8.84 7.36 18.58
N ALA A 174 7.65 6.86 18.84
CA ALA A 174 7.09 5.72 18.09
C ALA A 174 6.99 5.98 16.59
N GLY A 175 6.56 7.17 16.18
CA GLY A 175 6.49 7.58 14.77
C GLY A 175 7.85 7.61 14.09
N ASP A 176 8.85 8.22 14.73
CA ASP A 176 10.22 8.27 14.18
C ASP A 176 10.84 6.88 14.08
N TYR A 177 10.62 6.05 15.10
CA TYR A 177 11.11 4.67 15.11
C TYR A 177 10.51 3.82 14.00
N ASN A 178 9.21 3.89 13.78
CA ASN A 178 8.55 3.19 12.69
C ASN A 178 9.06 3.68 11.32
N GLN A 179 9.20 5.00 11.12
CA GLN A 179 9.77 5.56 9.90
C GLN A 179 11.24 5.14 9.72
N ALA A 180 12.03 5.11 10.77
CA ALA A 180 13.43 4.72 10.74
C ALA A 180 13.60 3.25 10.30
N LEU A 181 12.76 2.34 10.77
CA LEU A 181 12.76 0.94 10.32
C LEU A 181 12.42 0.80 8.84
N MET A 182 11.40 1.51 8.37
CA MET A 182 11.03 1.51 6.95
C MET A 182 12.15 2.09 6.08
N GLU A 183 12.77 3.19 6.52
CA GLU A 183 13.86 3.85 5.80
C GLU A 183 15.11 2.98 5.76
N LEU A 184 15.49 2.34 6.87
CA LEU A 184 16.59 1.38 6.92
C LEU A 184 16.37 0.23 5.92
N GLY A 185 15.14 -0.29 5.88
CA GLY A 185 14.77 -1.31 4.90
C GLY A 185 14.84 -0.82 3.45
N ALA A 186 14.46 0.42 3.19
CA ALA A 186 14.45 0.97 1.85
C ALA A 186 15.85 1.34 1.32
N LEU A 187 16.75 1.83 2.16
CA LEU A 187 18.03 2.41 1.76
C LEU A 187 19.23 1.50 2.03
N VAL A 188 19.22 0.72 3.10
CA VAL A 188 20.39 -0.03 3.59
C VAL A 188 20.14 -1.54 3.53
N CYS A 189 19.10 -2.00 4.24
CA CYS A 189 18.75 -3.42 4.29
C CYS A 189 17.84 -3.81 3.12
N VAL A 190 18.30 -3.57 1.90
CA VAL A 190 17.51 -3.66 0.65
C VAL A 190 17.01 -5.07 0.34
N PRO A 191 15.86 -5.19 -0.42
CA PRO A 191 15.26 -6.48 -0.74
C PRO A 191 15.96 -7.24 -1.86
N ASN A 192 16.62 -6.52 -2.76
CA ASN A 192 17.26 -7.10 -3.96
C ASN A 192 18.76 -6.81 -3.95
N GLY A 193 19.58 -7.82 -4.24
CA GLY A 193 21.03 -7.72 -4.16
C GLY A 193 21.57 -7.72 -2.72
N ALA A 194 22.84 -7.41 -2.58
CA ALA A 194 23.50 -7.39 -1.27
C ALA A 194 23.04 -6.17 -0.45
N PRO A 195 22.63 -6.37 0.81
CA PRO A 195 22.36 -5.26 1.70
C PRO A 195 23.64 -4.50 2.03
N LEU A 196 23.53 -3.19 2.26
CA LEU A 196 24.66 -2.30 2.55
C LEU A 196 25.06 -2.41 4.04
N CYS A 197 25.48 -3.59 4.47
CA CYS A 197 25.73 -3.91 5.88
C CYS A 197 26.79 -3.02 6.53
N GLU A 198 27.79 -2.54 5.78
CA GLU A 198 28.82 -1.64 6.28
C GLU A 198 28.31 -0.24 6.63
N GLN A 199 27.16 0.16 6.08
CA GLN A 199 26.48 1.44 6.35
C GLN A 199 25.34 1.27 7.36
N CYS A 200 25.10 0.04 7.82
CA CYS A 200 23.95 -0.26 8.69
C CYS A 200 24.22 0.13 10.14
N PRO A 201 23.39 0.96 10.77
CA PRO A 201 23.56 1.32 12.19
C PRO A 201 23.41 0.13 13.13
N LEU A 202 22.81 -0.96 12.66
CA LEU A 202 22.55 -2.17 13.42
C LEU A 202 23.54 -3.32 13.07
N ALA A 203 24.61 -3.02 12.34
CA ALA A 203 25.53 -4.04 11.82
C ALA A 203 26.17 -4.92 12.92
N SER A 204 26.53 -4.32 14.07
CA SER A 204 27.11 -5.03 15.21
C SER A 204 26.13 -5.97 15.93
N LEU A 205 24.84 -5.68 15.84
CA LEU A 205 23.77 -6.44 16.49
C LEU A 205 23.12 -7.49 15.54
N CYS A 206 23.46 -7.44 14.24
CA CYS A 206 22.78 -8.24 13.22
C CYS A 206 23.29 -9.68 13.18
N GLU A 207 22.45 -10.61 13.61
CA GLU A 207 22.78 -12.04 13.63
C GLU A 207 22.97 -12.62 12.22
N ALA A 208 22.16 -12.23 11.23
CA ALA A 208 22.32 -12.71 9.86
C ALA A 208 23.63 -12.21 9.22
N ARG A 209 24.08 -10.98 9.56
CA ARG A 209 25.41 -10.51 9.12
C ARG A 209 26.52 -11.35 9.74
N ARG A 210 26.43 -11.65 11.03
CA ARG A 210 27.40 -12.47 11.75
C ARG A 210 27.47 -13.91 11.19
N ALA A 211 26.31 -14.47 10.85
CA ALA A 211 26.19 -15.81 10.30
C ALA A 211 26.47 -15.89 8.78
N GLY A 212 26.56 -14.75 8.06
CA GLY A 212 26.73 -14.74 6.61
C GLY A 212 25.44 -15.05 5.82
N THR A 213 24.27 -15.08 6.46
CA THR A 213 22.98 -15.53 5.89
C THR A 213 22.08 -14.40 5.41
N ALA A 214 22.54 -13.15 5.44
CA ALA A 214 21.71 -11.98 5.14
C ALA A 214 21.07 -12.00 3.74
N LEU A 215 21.69 -12.67 2.76
CA LEU A 215 21.14 -12.82 1.40
C LEU A 215 20.02 -13.87 1.30
N GLU A 216 19.99 -14.83 2.22
CA GLU A 216 18.99 -15.90 2.24
C GLU A 216 17.65 -15.44 2.86
N LEU A 217 17.69 -14.37 3.65
CA LEU A 217 16.56 -13.83 4.40
C LEU A 217 15.97 -12.56 3.77
N PRO A 218 14.65 -12.36 3.89
CA PRO A 218 13.67 -13.19 4.59
C PRO A 218 13.13 -14.33 3.73
N HIS A 219 12.70 -15.41 4.36
CA HIS A 219 11.95 -16.46 3.66
C HIS A 219 10.49 -16.00 3.41
N LYS A 220 10.00 -16.36 2.22
CA LYS A 220 8.60 -16.10 1.81
C LYS A 220 7.98 -17.41 1.32
N ALA A 221 6.69 -17.57 1.56
CA ALA A 221 5.95 -18.68 0.96
C ALA A 221 6.04 -18.61 -0.57
N ALA A 222 6.15 -19.78 -1.20
CA ALA A 222 6.11 -19.87 -2.65
C ALA A 222 4.82 -19.21 -3.19
N PRO A 223 4.91 -18.44 -4.27
CA PRO A 223 3.72 -17.87 -4.89
C PRO A 223 2.74 -18.98 -5.29
N LYS A 224 1.46 -18.77 -5.02
CA LYS A 224 0.43 -19.69 -5.53
C LYS A 224 0.50 -19.73 -7.05
N ALA A 225 0.30 -20.93 -7.61
CA ALA A 225 0.18 -21.08 -9.06
C ALA A 225 -0.86 -20.12 -9.61
N ARG A 226 -0.53 -19.44 -10.71
CA ARG A 226 -1.47 -18.53 -11.36
C ARG A 226 -2.58 -19.34 -12.01
N ARG A 227 -3.83 -18.96 -11.75
CA ARG A 227 -4.97 -19.51 -12.46
C ARG A 227 -4.96 -18.97 -13.89
N ILE A 228 -5.01 -19.86 -14.86
CA ILE A 228 -5.16 -19.50 -16.28
C ILE A 228 -6.64 -19.60 -16.61
N GLU A 229 -7.24 -18.48 -16.98
CA GLU A 229 -8.64 -18.40 -17.39
C GLU A 229 -8.67 -18.08 -18.89
N PRO A 230 -9.10 -19.04 -19.75
CA PRO A 230 -9.31 -18.75 -21.15
C PRO A 230 -10.51 -17.81 -21.30
N VAL A 231 -10.34 -16.73 -22.04
CA VAL A 231 -11.38 -15.73 -22.30
C VAL A 231 -11.40 -15.46 -23.80
N THR A 232 -12.58 -15.48 -24.39
CA THR A 232 -12.80 -15.01 -25.78
C THR A 232 -13.19 -13.55 -25.72
N VAL A 233 -12.39 -12.68 -26.33
CA VAL A 233 -12.68 -11.24 -26.47
C VAL A 233 -13.36 -11.04 -27.84
N VAL A 234 -14.47 -10.33 -27.83
CA VAL A 234 -15.23 -9.98 -29.04
C VAL A 234 -14.97 -8.50 -29.33
N LEU A 235 -14.36 -8.23 -30.48
CA LEU A 235 -14.24 -6.89 -31.01
C LEU A 235 -15.35 -6.71 -32.06
N ALA A 236 -16.35 -5.92 -31.70
CA ALA A 236 -17.44 -5.57 -32.63
C ALA A 236 -17.40 -4.07 -32.88
N GLU A 237 -17.38 -3.70 -34.15
CA GLU A 237 -17.34 -2.31 -34.62
C GLU A 237 -18.58 -2.08 -35.48
N ASP A 238 -19.23 -0.95 -35.35
CA ASP A 238 -20.35 -0.56 -36.18
C ASP A 238 -19.89 0.18 -37.47
N ALA A 239 -20.83 0.60 -38.30
CA ALA A 239 -20.56 1.28 -39.55
C ALA A 239 -19.94 2.67 -39.36
N GLU A 240 -20.08 3.26 -38.16
CA GLU A 240 -19.58 4.56 -37.75
C GLU A 240 -18.20 4.47 -37.10
N GLY A 241 -17.62 3.27 -36.93
CA GLY A 241 -16.32 3.04 -36.31
C GLY A 241 -16.35 2.98 -34.77
N CYS A 242 -17.52 2.83 -34.16
CA CYS A 242 -17.66 2.70 -32.71
C CYS A 242 -17.53 1.24 -32.26
N PHE A 243 -16.82 1.01 -31.15
CA PHE A 243 -16.61 -0.33 -30.61
C PHE A 243 -17.60 -0.67 -29.51
N LEU A 244 -18.06 -1.93 -29.50
CA LEU A 244 -18.88 -2.46 -28.41
C LEU A 244 -18.04 -2.65 -27.16
N LEU A 245 -18.32 -1.87 -26.13
CA LEU A 245 -17.70 -1.98 -24.83
C LEU A 245 -18.70 -2.51 -23.79
N GLN A 246 -18.18 -3.22 -22.80
CA GLN A 246 -18.91 -3.76 -21.68
C GLN A 246 -18.27 -3.26 -20.37
N GLN A 247 -19.08 -2.74 -19.47
CA GLN A 247 -18.60 -2.41 -18.13
C GLN A 247 -18.45 -3.68 -17.29
N ARG A 248 -17.30 -3.83 -16.65
CA ARG A 248 -17.02 -4.94 -15.74
C ARG A 248 -17.90 -4.86 -14.50
N PRO A 249 -18.21 -6.02 -13.85
CA PRO A 249 -18.91 -6.02 -12.57
C PRO A 249 -18.26 -5.13 -11.53
N GLN A 250 -19.06 -4.61 -10.58
CA GLN A 250 -18.58 -3.75 -9.50
C GLN A 250 -17.70 -4.47 -8.47
N LYS A 251 -17.48 -5.79 -8.62
CA LYS A 251 -16.61 -6.60 -7.77
C LYS A 251 -15.66 -7.44 -8.62
N GLY A 252 -14.48 -7.72 -8.09
CA GLY A 252 -13.46 -8.55 -8.74
C GLY A 252 -12.36 -7.75 -9.44
N LEU A 253 -11.59 -8.42 -10.28
CA LEU A 253 -10.45 -7.83 -10.98
C LEU A 253 -10.92 -6.74 -11.97
N LEU A 254 -10.31 -5.55 -11.90
CA LEU A 254 -10.63 -4.39 -12.73
C LEU A 254 -12.11 -3.99 -12.65
N ALA A 255 -12.73 -4.09 -11.47
CA ALA A 255 -14.13 -3.79 -11.22
C ALA A 255 -14.51 -2.38 -11.70
N GLY A 256 -15.65 -2.28 -12.39
CA GLY A 256 -16.20 -1.01 -12.88
C GLY A 256 -15.51 -0.42 -14.12
N LEU A 257 -14.38 -0.97 -14.57
CA LEU A 257 -13.71 -0.51 -15.80
C LEU A 257 -14.43 -1.03 -17.05
N TRP A 258 -14.28 -0.29 -18.15
CA TRP A 258 -14.78 -0.68 -19.47
C TRP A 258 -13.80 -1.64 -20.14
N GLN A 259 -14.31 -2.61 -20.86
CA GLN A 259 -13.53 -3.57 -21.65
C GLN A 259 -14.30 -3.95 -22.92
N ALA A 260 -13.60 -4.51 -23.89
CA ALA A 260 -14.26 -5.18 -25.00
C ALA A 260 -15.16 -6.33 -24.49
N ALA A 261 -16.25 -6.59 -25.16
CA ALA A 261 -17.16 -7.67 -24.79
C ALA A 261 -16.40 -8.99 -24.68
N SER A 262 -16.62 -9.74 -23.62
CA SER A 262 -15.89 -11.00 -23.40
C SER A 262 -16.81 -12.11 -22.91
N VAL A 263 -16.51 -13.34 -23.36
CA VAL A 263 -17.20 -14.56 -22.94
C VAL A 263 -16.19 -15.44 -22.22
N GLY A 264 -16.45 -15.77 -20.97
CA GLY A 264 -15.64 -16.72 -20.18
C GLY A 264 -15.96 -18.15 -20.56
N GLY A 265 -14.92 -19.01 -20.57
CA GLY A 265 -15.02 -20.42 -20.81
C GLY A 265 -14.61 -20.86 -22.23
N ARG A 266 -14.28 -22.15 -22.38
CA ARG A 266 -14.11 -22.77 -23.71
C ARG A 266 -15.44 -22.64 -24.45
N SER A 267 -15.44 -21.91 -25.55
CA SER A 267 -16.61 -21.72 -26.41
C SER A 267 -17.25 -23.05 -26.75
N PRO A 268 -18.52 -23.31 -26.40
CA PRO A 268 -19.31 -24.20 -27.18
C PRO A 268 -19.62 -23.47 -28.49
N GLN A 269 -19.39 -24.13 -29.62
CA GLN A 269 -19.75 -23.66 -30.96
C GLN A 269 -21.26 -23.38 -31.06
N ARG A 270 -21.70 -22.22 -30.54
CA ARG A 270 -23.05 -21.71 -30.81
C ARG A 270 -22.97 -20.21 -30.98
N ARG A 271 -23.19 -19.76 -32.20
CA ARG A 271 -23.56 -18.39 -32.52
C ARG A 271 -24.79 -18.00 -31.69
N ARG A 272 -24.60 -17.27 -30.59
CA ARG A 272 -25.72 -16.51 -30.01
C ARG A 272 -25.74 -15.17 -30.71
N SER A 273 -26.82 -14.89 -31.43
CA SER A 273 -27.14 -13.56 -31.89
C SER A 273 -27.11 -12.61 -30.67
N LEU A 274 -26.20 -11.67 -30.66
CA LEU A 274 -26.21 -10.58 -29.71
C LEU A 274 -27.43 -9.71 -30.02
N ARG A 275 -28.41 -9.65 -29.13
CA ARG A 275 -29.46 -8.62 -29.22
C ARG A 275 -28.81 -7.28 -28.90
N PRO A 276 -29.10 -6.23 -29.67
CA PRO A 276 -28.63 -4.89 -29.30
C PRO A 276 -29.24 -4.51 -27.97
N ALA A 277 -28.40 -4.21 -26.98
CA ALA A 277 -28.81 -3.56 -25.72
C ALA A 277 -29.18 -2.12 -26.09
N GLY A 278 -30.40 -1.73 -25.77
CA GLY A 278 -30.93 -0.40 -26.06
C GLY A 278 -30.11 0.73 -25.41
N SER A 279 -30.15 1.86 -26.11
CA SER A 279 -29.56 3.18 -25.81
C SER A 279 -28.04 3.28 -25.82
N ALA A 280 -27.53 3.80 -26.91
CA ALA A 280 -26.18 4.24 -27.10
C ALA A 280 -25.82 5.39 -26.13
N GLY A 281 -24.80 5.17 -25.31
CA GLY A 281 -24.00 6.26 -24.77
C GLY A 281 -23.08 6.83 -25.87
N PRO A 282 -22.55 8.03 -25.71
CA PRO A 282 -21.73 8.66 -26.73
C PRO A 282 -20.51 7.81 -27.06
N CYS A 283 -20.14 7.77 -28.34
CA CYS A 283 -18.88 7.24 -28.82
C CYS A 283 -17.70 7.97 -28.13
N LEU A 284 -16.75 7.20 -27.58
CA LEU A 284 -15.48 7.71 -27.11
C LEU A 284 -14.44 7.63 -28.23
#